data_6de0400648a645ed9d9aeae3cb76a3ec
#
_entry.id   6de0400648a645ed9d9aeae3cb76a3ec
#
_cell.length_a   1.000
_cell.length_b   1.000
_cell.length_c   1.000
_cell.angle_alpha   90.00
_cell.angle_beta   90.00
_cell.angle_gamma   90.00
#
_symmetry.space_group_name_H-M   'P 1'
#
loop_
_entity.id
_entity.type
_entity.pdbx_description
1 polymer ?
#
loop_
_entity_poly.entity_id
_entity_poly.type
_entity_poly.pdbx_seq_one_letter_code
_entity_poly.pdbx_strand_id
1 'polypeptide(L)'
;MQHNDGTGRLSSRPPAADDPFGRFERLYVEAERGEAEVPWDRDAPHSLLAEWTARARPDGSGRTALVVGCGFGRDAEHLATLGFATVAFDISPTAVRGARRRHAGSPVRYETADLLDPPADWLDGFDLVLESMNVQALPAELRARAIPAVGRLVAPGGTLLVIAAGRRDGEQVDGPPWPLTRAEVDAFAAPGALTPAQVEEIVVPDGGLRWRAEFRRAG
;
A
#
# COMPACT_ATOMS: atom_id res chain seq x y z
N MET A 1 -24.15 2.42 37.60
CA MET A 1 -23.04 2.96 36.79
C MET A 1 -22.45 1.79 36.00
N GLN A 2 -22.95 1.57 34.78
CA GLN A 2 -22.56 0.42 33.94
C GLN A 2 -21.55 0.94 32.92
N HIS A 3 -20.34 0.35 32.95
CA HIS A 3 -19.32 0.58 31.91
C HIS A 3 -19.70 -0.27 30.69
N ASN A 4 -19.88 0.40 29.56
CA ASN A 4 -20.14 -0.21 28.26
C ASN A 4 -18.79 -0.38 27.54
N ASP A 5 -18.22 -1.59 27.64
CA ASP A 5 -17.03 -1.96 26.90
C ASP A 5 -17.42 -2.29 25.45
N GLY A 6 -17.24 -1.30 24.56
CA GLY A 6 -17.45 -1.42 23.13
C GLY A 6 -16.34 -2.18 22.43
N THR A 7 -16.20 -3.48 22.67
CA THR A 7 -15.36 -4.34 21.83
C THR A 7 -16.14 -4.71 20.57
N GLY A 8 -15.93 -3.96 19.50
CA GLY A 8 -16.41 -4.31 18.17
C GLY A 8 -15.83 -5.66 17.74
N ARG A 9 -16.64 -6.73 17.85
CA ARG A 9 -16.30 -8.06 17.30
C ARG A 9 -16.30 -7.95 15.78
N LEU A 10 -15.13 -7.98 15.16
CA LEU A 10 -15.01 -8.25 13.73
C LEU A 10 -15.67 -9.62 13.47
N SER A 11 -16.68 -9.60 12.60
CA SER A 11 -17.48 -10.77 12.24
C SER A 11 -16.58 -11.84 11.62
N SER A 12 -16.52 -13.02 12.24
CA SER A 12 -15.79 -14.21 11.78
C SER A 12 -16.55 -14.98 10.68
N ARG A 13 -17.25 -14.28 9.80
CA ARG A 13 -17.90 -14.90 8.64
C ARG A 13 -16.84 -15.18 7.58
N PRO A 14 -16.72 -16.45 7.08
CA PRO A 14 -15.83 -16.70 5.94
C PRO A 14 -16.25 -15.83 4.76
N PRO A 15 -15.27 -15.19 4.09
CA PRO A 15 -15.58 -14.29 2.97
C PRO A 15 -16.32 -15.04 1.86
N ALA A 16 -17.35 -14.39 1.30
CA ALA A 16 -18.07 -14.91 0.13
C ALA A 16 -17.10 -15.06 -1.07
N ALA A 17 -17.41 -15.96 -2.00
CA ALA A 17 -16.57 -16.21 -3.18
C ALA A 17 -16.30 -14.95 -4.01
N ASP A 18 -17.18 -13.95 -3.94
CA ASP A 18 -17.13 -12.67 -4.65
C ASP A 18 -16.54 -11.52 -3.80
N ASP A 19 -16.00 -11.79 -2.61
CA ASP A 19 -15.36 -10.77 -1.78
C ASP A 19 -13.96 -10.44 -2.36
N PRO A 20 -13.77 -9.24 -2.96
CA PRO A 20 -12.51 -8.86 -3.59
C PRO A 20 -11.35 -8.73 -2.59
N PHE A 21 -11.65 -8.53 -1.31
CA PHE A 21 -10.65 -8.44 -0.23
C PHE A 21 -10.40 -9.80 0.42
N GLY A 22 -11.41 -10.66 0.56
CA GLY A 22 -11.29 -11.97 1.19
C GLY A 22 -10.37 -12.94 0.46
N ARG A 23 -10.10 -12.71 -0.83
CA ARG A 23 -9.10 -13.49 -1.58
C ARG A 23 -7.68 -13.31 -1.04
N PHE A 24 -7.34 -12.09 -0.57
CA PHE A 24 -6.01 -11.83 -0.01
C PHE A 24 -5.85 -12.56 1.31
N GLU A 25 -6.85 -12.47 2.22
CA GLU A 25 -6.81 -13.23 3.47
C GLU A 25 -6.71 -14.73 3.23
N ARG A 26 -7.50 -15.29 2.29
CA ARG A 26 -7.42 -16.72 1.95
C ARG A 26 -6.02 -17.12 1.52
N LEU A 27 -5.39 -16.37 0.59
CA LEU A 27 -4.05 -16.67 0.11
C LEU A 27 -3.02 -16.66 1.25
N TYR A 28 -3.08 -15.67 2.14
CA TYR A 28 -2.17 -15.62 3.30
C TYR A 28 -2.42 -16.76 4.29
N VAL A 29 -3.68 -17.17 4.49
CA VAL A 29 -4.01 -18.34 5.35
C VAL A 29 -3.50 -19.63 4.73
N GLU A 30 -3.69 -19.84 3.43
CA GLU A 30 -3.17 -21.01 2.70
C GLU A 30 -1.64 -21.04 2.73
N ALA A 31 -0.99 -19.88 2.56
CA ALA A 31 0.46 -19.78 2.66
C ALA A 31 0.98 -20.07 4.09
N GLU A 32 0.28 -19.61 5.13
CA GLU A 32 0.62 -19.91 6.51
C GLU A 32 0.57 -21.43 6.81
N ARG A 33 -0.28 -22.17 6.09
CA ARG A 33 -0.39 -23.64 6.17
C ARG A 33 0.59 -24.38 5.25
N GLY A 34 1.34 -23.67 4.41
CA GLY A 34 2.21 -24.26 3.40
C GLY A 34 1.46 -24.84 2.18
N GLU A 35 0.20 -24.44 1.98
CA GLU A 35 -0.67 -24.89 0.89
C GLU A 35 -0.57 -24.00 -0.35
N ALA A 36 -0.01 -22.79 -0.21
CA ALA A 36 0.20 -21.84 -1.29
C ALA A 36 1.46 -20.99 -1.07
N GLU A 37 1.93 -20.34 -2.16
CA GLU A 37 2.96 -19.31 -2.08
C GLU A 37 2.33 -17.94 -2.32
N VAL A 38 2.83 -16.91 -1.64
CA VAL A 38 2.42 -15.52 -1.86
C VAL A 38 3.28 -14.95 -2.99
N PRO A 39 2.73 -14.68 -4.19
CA PRO A 39 3.54 -14.34 -5.37
C PRO A 39 4.34 -13.04 -5.25
N TRP A 40 3.93 -12.15 -4.34
CA TRP A 40 4.60 -10.88 -4.05
C TRP A 40 5.47 -10.91 -2.80
N ASP A 41 5.60 -12.08 -2.13
CA ASP A 41 6.56 -12.22 -1.03
C ASP A 41 8.00 -12.17 -1.58
N ARG A 42 8.81 -11.29 -1.03
CA ARG A 42 10.18 -11.03 -1.47
C ARG A 42 11.10 -10.94 -0.26
N ASP A 43 12.38 -11.18 -0.48
CA ASP A 43 13.41 -11.06 0.55
C ASP A 43 13.95 -9.64 0.71
N ALA A 44 13.61 -8.74 -0.22
CA ALA A 44 14.06 -7.36 -0.27
C ALA A 44 12.87 -6.40 -0.53
N PRO A 45 13.01 -5.10 -0.24
CA PRO A 45 12.03 -4.11 -0.63
C PRO A 45 11.86 -4.06 -2.16
N HIS A 46 10.75 -3.49 -2.62
CA HIS A 46 10.52 -3.32 -4.05
C HIS A 46 11.69 -2.54 -4.68
N SER A 47 12.26 -3.05 -5.79
CA SER A 47 13.46 -2.46 -6.42
C SER A 47 13.28 -0.97 -6.75
N LEU A 48 12.11 -0.57 -7.27
CA LEU A 48 11.81 0.83 -7.58
C LEU A 48 11.69 1.72 -6.34
N LEU A 49 11.31 1.17 -5.16
CA LEU A 49 11.39 1.87 -3.89
C LEU A 49 12.84 2.06 -3.48
N ALA A 50 13.64 0.99 -3.51
CA ALA A 50 15.06 1.05 -3.15
C ALA A 50 15.84 2.04 -4.05
N GLU A 51 15.58 2.04 -5.36
CA GLU A 51 16.16 3.00 -6.30
C GLU A 51 15.72 4.45 -6.00
N TRP A 52 14.41 4.65 -5.70
CA TRP A 52 13.91 5.98 -5.36
C TRP A 52 14.56 6.50 -4.09
N THR A 53 14.61 5.69 -3.02
CA THR A 53 15.25 6.09 -1.75
C THR A 53 16.75 6.34 -1.89
N ALA A 54 17.45 5.56 -2.70
CA ALA A 54 18.87 5.76 -2.98
C ALA A 54 19.14 7.09 -3.69
N ARG A 55 18.23 7.50 -4.60
CA ARG A 55 18.33 8.75 -5.38
C ARG A 55 17.85 9.97 -4.57
N ALA A 56 16.65 9.89 -4.01
CA ALA A 56 16.01 10.98 -3.28
C ALA A 56 16.61 11.22 -1.89
N ARG A 57 17.19 10.17 -1.28
CA ARG A 57 17.77 10.18 0.07
C ARG A 57 16.86 10.83 1.11
N PRO A 58 15.61 10.37 1.23
CA PRO A 58 14.68 10.97 2.18
C PRO A 58 15.23 10.80 3.60
N ASP A 59 15.26 11.91 4.36
CA ASP A 59 15.55 11.86 5.79
C ASP A 59 14.25 11.60 6.54
N GLY A 60 14.18 10.44 7.19
CA GLY A 60 13.02 10.03 7.98
C GLY A 60 13.05 10.50 9.42
N SER A 61 14.14 11.16 9.88
CA SER A 61 14.29 11.59 11.26
C SER A 61 13.17 12.54 11.69
N GLY A 62 12.38 12.14 12.70
CA GLY A 62 11.24 12.91 13.19
C GLY A 62 10.05 12.97 12.24
N ARG A 63 10.03 12.17 11.18
CA ARG A 63 8.98 12.10 10.17
C ARG A 63 8.26 10.75 10.20
N THR A 64 7.03 10.75 9.74
CA THR A 64 6.15 9.59 9.69
C THR A 64 6.06 9.00 8.28
N ALA A 65 5.94 7.66 8.20
CA ALA A 65 5.63 7.00 6.95
C ALA A 65 4.45 6.02 7.09
N LEU A 66 3.64 5.88 6.05
CA LEU A 66 2.59 4.88 5.94
C LEU A 66 2.82 4.00 4.72
N VAL A 67 2.72 2.68 4.90
CA VAL A 67 2.76 1.71 3.81
C VAL A 67 1.39 1.06 3.65
N VAL A 68 0.80 1.23 2.47
CA VAL A 68 -0.52 0.71 2.10
C VAL A 68 -0.39 -0.71 1.57
N GLY A 69 -1.16 -1.67 2.12
CA GLY A 69 -1.14 -3.06 1.68
C GLY A 69 0.23 -3.70 1.89
N CYS A 70 0.73 -3.68 3.12
CA CYS A 70 2.13 -3.95 3.44
C CYS A 70 2.56 -5.42 3.26
N GLY A 71 1.62 -6.37 3.12
CA GLY A 71 1.94 -7.78 3.07
C GLY A 71 2.79 -8.23 4.25
N PHE A 72 3.94 -8.82 3.97
CA PHE A 72 4.89 -9.26 5.00
C PHE A 72 5.92 -8.19 5.42
N GLY A 73 5.76 -6.91 5.02
CA GLY A 73 6.41 -5.75 5.63
C GLY A 73 7.75 -5.32 5.05
N ARG A 74 8.26 -5.89 3.96
CA ARG A 74 9.61 -5.58 3.44
C ARG A 74 9.81 -4.09 3.11
N ASP A 75 8.82 -3.47 2.45
CA ASP A 75 8.87 -2.04 2.10
C ASP A 75 8.81 -1.18 3.38
N ALA A 76 8.01 -1.60 4.38
CA ALA A 76 7.88 -0.89 5.64
C ALA A 76 9.18 -0.92 6.47
N GLU A 77 9.81 -2.08 6.55
CA GLU A 77 11.11 -2.23 7.22
C GLU A 77 12.18 -1.35 6.53
N HIS A 78 12.16 -1.31 5.20
CA HIS A 78 13.08 -0.43 4.46
C HIS A 78 12.91 1.05 4.85
N LEU A 79 11.67 1.55 4.91
CA LEU A 79 11.41 2.93 5.32
C LEU A 79 11.82 3.19 6.78
N ALA A 80 11.61 2.22 7.67
CA ALA A 80 12.05 2.32 9.05
C ALA A 80 13.59 2.43 9.16
N THR A 81 14.36 1.73 8.31
CA THR A 81 15.83 1.89 8.29
C THR A 81 16.30 3.27 7.86
N LEU A 82 15.45 4.05 7.18
CA LEU A 82 15.71 5.45 6.79
C LEU A 82 15.32 6.45 7.88
N GLY A 83 14.89 5.97 9.07
CA GLY A 83 14.57 6.79 10.23
C GLY A 83 13.10 7.21 10.35
N PHE A 84 12.21 6.80 9.44
CA PHE A 84 10.79 7.10 9.55
C PHE A 84 10.13 6.35 10.71
N ALA A 85 9.27 7.03 11.46
CA ALA A 85 8.29 6.39 12.32
C ALA A 85 7.23 5.75 11.42
N THR A 86 7.40 4.44 11.12
CA THR A 86 6.65 3.76 10.08
C THR A 86 5.43 3.03 10.63
N VAL A 87 4.28 3.31 10.05
CA VAL A 87 3.05 2.51 10.15
C VAL A 87 2.87 1.74 8.86
N ALA A 88 2.42 0.49 8.97
CA ALA A 88 2.17 -0.35 7.80
C ALA A 88 0.89 -1.15 8.03
N PHE A 89 -0.01 -1.17 7.06
CA PHE A 89 -1.26 -1.90 7.22
C PHE A 89 -1.57 -2.80 6.03
N ASP A 90 -2.35 -3.81 6.32
CA ASP A 90 -2.93 -4.69 5.31
C ASP A 90 -4.38 -5.01 5.69
N ILE A 91 -5.22 -5.30 4.70
CA ILE A 91 -6.58 -5.76 4.94
C ILE A 91 -6.60 -7.18 5.53
N SER A 92 -5.54 -7.95 5.29
CA SER A 92 -5.38 -9.31 5.79
C SER A 92 -4.77 -9.34 7.19
N PRO A 93 -5.52 -9.74 8.23
CA PRO A 93 -4.96 -9.93 9.56
C PRO A 93 -3.88 -11.02 9.58
N THR A 94 -3.92 -12.01 8.69
CA THR A 94 -2.89 -13.05 8.58
C THR A 94 -1.59 -12.48 8.02
N ALA A 95 -1.63 -11.60 7.02
CA ALA A 95 -0.45 -10.87 6.54
C ALA A 95 0.20 -10.06 7.66
N VAL A 96 -0.60 -9.27 8.39
CA VAL A 96 -0.13 -8.45 9.53
C VAL A 96 0.52 -9.30 10.62
N ARG A 97 -0.11 -10.42 11.01
CA ARG A 97 0.51 -11.37 11.96
C ARG A 97 1.82 -11.93 11.42
N GLY A 98 1.86 -12.26 10.15
CA GLY A 98 3.06 -12.75 9.45
C GLY A 98 4.19 -11.71 9.48
N ALA A 99 3.89 -10.45 9.17
CA ALA A 99 4.85 -9.35 9.22
C ALA A 99 5.42 -9.16 10.63
N ARG A 100 4.56 -9.10 11.66
CA ARG A 100 4.98 -9.01 13.07
C ARG A 100 5.88 -10.16 13.51
N ARG A 101 5.60 -11.39 13.05
CA ARG A 101 6.47 -12.56 13.37
C ARG A 101 7.80 -12.48 12.67
N ARG A 102 7.83 -12.10 11.38
CA ARG A 102 9.07 -12.01 10.58
C ARG A 102 9.99 -10.91 11.06
N HIS A 103 9.43 -9.84 11.57
CA HIS A 103 10.15 -8.64 12.01
C HIS A 103 9.98 -8.40 13.52
N ALA A 104 10.11 -9.49 14.30
CA ALA A 104 10.03 -9.40 15.77
C ALA A 104 11.09 -8.41 16.30
N GLY A 105 10.63 -7.40 17.08
CA GLY A 105 11.51 -6.34 17.59
C GLY A 105 11.70 -5.14 16.66
N SER A 106 11.09 -5.13 15.47
CA SER A 106 11.06 -3.96 14.60
C SER A 106 10.27 -2.80 15.22
N PRO A 107 10.68 -1.53 14.98
CA PRO A 107 9.93 -0.36 15.39
C PRO A 107 8.68 -0.10 14.52
N VAL A 108 8.48 -0.84 13.43
CA VAL A 108 7.33 -0.67 12.54
C VAL A 108 6.03 -1.07 13.25
N ARG A 109 5.03 -0.18 13.21
CA ARG A 109 3.69 -0.46 13.71
C ARG A 109 2.84 -1.10 12.61
N TYR A 110 2.64 -2.42 12.70
CA TYR A 110 1.81 -3.17 11.78
C TYR A 110 0.35 -3.20 12.26
N GLU A 111 -0.61 -2.83 11.39
CA GLU A 111 -2.03 -2.73 11.72
C GLU A 111 -2.90 -3.46 10.68
N THR A 112 -4.04 -4.00 11.12
CA THR A 112 -5.07 -4.47 10.18
C THR A 112 -6.06 -3.35 9.95
N ALA A 113 -6.18 -2.88 8.70
CA ALA A 113 -7.08 -1.78 8.35
C ALA A 113 -7.59 -1.91 6.91
N ASP A 114 -8.72 -1.25 6.63
CA ASP A 114 -9.28 -1.11 5.30
C ASP A 114 -8.87 0.27 4.73
N LEU A 115 -8.24 0.28 3.55
CA LEU A 115 -7.90 1.50 2.84
C LEU A 115 -9.13 2.38 2.55
N LEU A 116 -10.30 1.76 2.35
CA LEU A 116 -11.53 2.48 2.02
C LEU A 116 -12.25 3.06 3.25
N ASP A 117 -11.85 2.63 4.45
CA ASP A 117 -12.33 3.12 5.76
C ASP A 117 -11.16 3.16 6.77
N PRO A 118 -10.12 3.98 6.50
CA PRO A 118 -8.94 4.04 7.36
C PRO A 118 -9.29 4.72 8.70
N PRO A 119 -8.50 4.44 9.77
CA PRO A 119 -8.60 5.18 11.02
C PRO A 119 -8.59 6.69 10.80
N ALA A 120 -9.47 7.41 11.49
CA ALA A 120 -9.66 8.85 11.29
C ALA A 120 -8.39 9.67 11.60
N ASP A 121 -7.57 9.21 12.54
CA ASP A 121 -6.29 9.81 12.92
C ASP A 121 -5.17 9.61 11.89
N TRP A 122 -5.41 8.79 10.85
CA TRP A 122 -4.46 8.62 9.73
C TRP A 122 -4.68 9.64 8.62
N LEU A 123 -5.85 10.27 8.58
CA LEU A 123 -6.14 11.28 7.57
C LEU A 123 -5.21 12.49 7.75
N ASP A 124 -4.59 12.92 6.64
CA ASP A 124 -3.63 14.02 6.63
C ASP A 124 -2.44 13.83 7.59
N GLY A 125 -2.09 12.58 7.92
CA GLY A 125 -1.22 12.25 9.05
C GLY A 125 0.22 11.86 8.71
N PHE A 126 0.56 11.59 7.43
CA PHE A 126 1.86 11.00 7.10
C PHE A 126 2.69 11.86 6.14
N ASP A 127 3.96 12.07 6.51
CA ASP A 127 4.93 12.80 5.69
C ASP A 127 5.31 12.04 4.41
N LEU A 128 5.28 10.70 4.45
CA LEU A 128 5.48 9.83 3.31
C LEU A 128 4.42 8.74 3.30
N VAL A 129 3.66 8.64 2.21
CA VAL A 129 2.76 7.51 1.96
C VAL A 129 3.31 6.70 0.79
N LEU A 130 3.45 5.39 0.98
CA LEU A 130 3.84 4.45 -0.07
C LEU A 130 2.63 3.60 -0.48
N GLU A 131 2.23 3.72 -1.73
CA GLU A 131 1.37 2.77 -2.44
C GLU A 131 2.25 1.95 -3.36
N SER A 132 2.40 0.65 -3.10
CA SER A 132 3.27 -0.24 -3.86
C SER A 132 2.51 -1.49 -4.30
N MET A 133 2.14 -1.55 -5.59
CA MET A 133 1.50 -2.70 -6.24
C MET A 133 0.13 -3.12 -5.65
N ASN A 134 -0.51 -2.29 -4.82
CA ASN A 134 -1.72 -2.65 -4.08
C ASN A 134 -3.01 -2.26 -4.83
N VAL A 135 -3.17 -0.97 -5.21
CA VAL A 135 -4.39 -0.46 -5.85
C VAL A 135 -4.70 -1.20 -7.16
N GLN A 136 -3.68 -1.57 -7.92
CA GLN A 136 -3.83 -2.36 -9.16
C GLN A 136 -4.44 -3.76 -8.95
N ALA A 137 -4.44 -4.25 -7.72
CA ALA A 137 -5.02 -5.54 -7.38
C ALA A 137 -6.53 -5.47 -7.11
N LEU A 138 -7.12 -4.26 -7.12
CA LEU A 138 -8.54 -4.03 -6.89
C LEU A 138 -9.32 -3.96 -8.21
N PRO A 139 -10.59 -4.44 -8.25
CA PRO A 139 -11.50 -4.18 -9.36
C PRO A 139 -11.67 -2.68 -9.65
N ALA A 140 -12.05 -2.32 -10.88
CA ALA A 140 -12.12 -0.93 -11.35
C ALA A 140 -12.96 -0.02 -10.43
N GLU A 141 -14.11 -0.51 -9.96
CA GLU A 141 -15.03 0.26 -9.11
C GLU A 141 -14.40 0.57 -7.74
N LEU A 142 -13.62 -0.38 -7.20
CA LEU A 142 -12.91 -0.17 -5.94
C LEU A 142 -11.65 0.69 -6.14
N ARG A 143 -10.96 0.59 -7.27
CA ARG A 143 -9.81 1.46 -7.60
C ARG A 143 -10.21 2.92 -7.66
N ALA A 144 -11.37 3.24 -8.26
CA ALA A 144 -11.89 4.61 -8.31
C ALA A 144 -12.12 5.23 -6.91
N ARG A 145 -12.34 4.39 -5.89
CA ARG A 145 -12.45 4.81 -4.49
C ARG A 145 -11.10 4.79 -3.76
N ALA A 146 -10.26 3.78 -4.04
CA ALA A 146 -8.99 3.58 -3.36
C ALA A 146 -7.96 4.67 -3.72
N ILE A 147 -7.89 5.09 -4.99
CA ILE A 147 -6.95 6.13 -5.45
C ILE A 147 -7.10 7.42 -4.63
N PRO A 148 -8.28 8.06 -4.53
CA PRO A 148 -8.42 9.24 -3.69
C PRO A 148 -8.26 8.95 -2.19
N ALA A 149 -8.59 7.74 -1.71
CA ALA A 149 -8.39 7.38 -0.31
C ALA A 149 -6.91 7.38 0.08
N VAL A 150 -6.02 6.87 -0.79
CA VAL A 150 -4.55 6.95 -0.58
C VAL A 150 -4.09 8.41 -0.45
N GLY A 151 -4.57 9.29 -1.32
CA GLY A 151 -4.19 10.71 -1.30
C GLY A 151 -4.55 11.44 0.00
N ARG A 152 -5.66 11.04 0.64
CA ARG A 152 -6.10 11.62 1.93
C ARG A 152 -5.23 11.26 3.14
N LEU A 153 -4.33 10.30 3.01
CA LEU A 153 -3.42 9.89 4.08
C LEU A 153 -2.16 10.76 4.17
N VAL A 154 -1.87 11.52 3.10
CA VAL A 154 -0.67 12.37 3.00
C VAL A 154 -0.86 13.64 3.81
N ALA A 155 0.07 13.98 4.69
CA ALA A 155 0.07 15.24 5.45
C ALA A 155 0.32 16.46 4.55
N PRO A 156 -0.11 17.67 4.95
CA PRO A 156 0.36 18.92 4.32
C PRO A 156 1.90 18.95 4.25
N GLY A 157 2.46 19.28 3.08
CA GLY A 157 3.90 19.21 2.81
C GLY A 157 4.45 17.79 2.58
N GLY A 158 3.61 16.76 2.68
CA GLY A 158 3.99 15.35 2.54
C GLY A 158 4.13 14.89 1.10
N THR A 159 4.57 13.64 0.96
CA THR A 159 4.84 12.97 -0.32
C THR A 159 4.01 11.70 -0.42
N LEU A 160 3.44 11.45 -1.61
CA LEU A 160 2.94 10.14 -2.01
C LEU A 160 3.89 9.55 -3.05
N LEU A 161 4.37 8.34 -2.80
CA LEU A 161 5.08 7.52 -3.78
C LEU A 161 4.16 6.38 -4.23
N VAL A 162 3.90 6.30 -5.53
CA VAL A 162 3.12 5.23 -6.17
C VAL A 162 4.04 4.38 -7.02
N ILE A 163 4.00 3.07 -6.81
CA ILE A 163 4.67 2.07 -7.63
C ILE A 163 3.62 1.07 -8.11
N ALA A 164 3.47 0.93 -9.42
CA ALA A 164 2.46 0.04 -9.98
C ALA A 164 2.95 -0.63 -11.28
N ALA A 165 2.37 -1.80 -11.60
CA ALA A 165 2.44 -2.30 -12.95
C ALA A 165 1.67 -1.37 -13.88
N GLY A 166 2.21 -1.14 -15.06
CA GLY A 166 1.63 -0.25 -16.06
C GLY A 166 1.07 -0.99 -17.26
N ARG A 167 0.10 -0.38 -17.91
CA ARG A 167 -0.40 -0.77 -19.23
C ARG A 167 -0.64 0.46 -20.09
N ARG A 168 -0.63 0.26 -21.40
CA ARG A 168 -0.96 1.32 -22.36
C ARG A 168 -2.48 1.48 -22.46
N ASP A 169 -2.91 2.68 -22.85
CA ASP A 169 -4.33 2.94 -23.11
C ASP A 169 -4.87 2.00 -24.19
N GLY A 170 -6.07 1.45 -23.94
CA GLY A 170 -6.72 0.50 -24.84
C GLY A 170 -6.22 -0.94 -24.73
N GLU A 171 -5.15 -1.19 -23.99
CA GLU A 171 -4.65 -2.55 -23.76
C GLU A 171 -5.62 -3.32 -22.85
N GLN A 172 -6.11 -4.48 -23.34
CA GLN A 172 -6.94 -5.38 -22.56
C GLN A 172 -6.04 -6.31 -21.76
N VAL A 173 -6.24 -6.36 -20.46
CA VAL A 173 -5.49 -7.24 -19.56
C VAL A 173 -6.45 -7.99 -18.67
N ASP A 174 -6.34 -9.31 -18.70
CA ASP A 174 -7.01 -10.17 -17.74
C ASP A 174 -6.34 -10.03 -16.36
N GLY A 175 -7.13 -9.88 -15.33
CA GLY A 175 -6.61 -9.71 -13.97
C GLY A 175 -7.38 -10.52 -12.94
N PRO A 176 -7.09 -10.47 -11.69
CA PRO A 176 -6.09 -9.62 -11.00
C PRO A 176 -4.64 -10.12 -11.11
N PRO A 177 -3.63 -9.21 -11.03
CA PRO A 177 -3.78 -7.76 -10.95
C PRO A 177 -4.12 -7.12 -12.31
N TRP A 178 -4.69 -5.89 -12.26
CA TRP A 178 -4.94 -5.07 -13.44
C TRP A 178 -3.95 -3.90 -13.47
N PRO A 179 -2.90 -3.95 -14.30
CA PRO A 179 -1.94 -2.85 -14.44
C PRO A 179 -2.63 -1.51 -14.69
N LEU A 180 -2.11 -0.43 -14.11
CA LEU A 180 -2.70 0.89 -14.20
C LEU A 180 -2.35 1.58 -15.52
N THR A 181 -3.30 2.32 -16.10
CA THR A 181 -3.02 3.27 -17.19
C THR A 181 -2.37 4.53 -16.64
N ARG A 182 -1.81 5.36 -17.53
CA ARG A 182 -1.31 6.68 -17.17
C ARG A 182 -2.39 7.54 -16.52
N ALA A 183 -3.60 7.52 -17.04
CA ALA A 183 -4.73 8.27 -16.48
C ALA A 183 -5.10 7.83 -15.06
N GLU A 184 -5.04 6.51 -14.76
CA GLU A 184 -5.26 6.01 -13.39
C GLU A 184 -4.14 6.43 -12.44
N VAL A 185 -2.88 6.54 -12.90
CA VAL A 185 -1.77 7.09 -12.12
C VAL A 185 -1.96 8.59 -11.89
N ASP A 186 -2.30 9.36 -12.92
CA ASP A 186 -2.54 10.80 -12.78
C ASP A 186 -3.72 11.10 -11.83
N ALA A 187 -4.68 10.18 -11.70
CA ALA A 187 -5.82 10.31 -10.80
C ALA A 187 -5.44 10.34 -9.30
N PHE A 188 -4.23 9.91 -8.91
CA PHE A 188 -3.75 10.12 -7.55
C PHE A 188 -3.57 11.60 -7.20
N ALA A 189 -3.41 12.48 -8.19
CA ALA A 189 -3.37 13.93 -8.00
C ALA A 189 -4.75 14.58 -7.83
N ALA A 190 -5.84 13.87 -8.14
CA ALA A 190 -7.21 14.38 -8.00
C ALA A 190 -7.82 14.00 -6.63
N PRO A 191 -8.56 14.86 -5.96
CA PRO A 191 -8.99 16.21 -6.25
C PRO A 191 -8.16 17.29 -5.52
N GLY A 192 -7.16 17.85 -6.22
CA GLY A 192 -6.64 19.17 -5.90
C GLY A 192 -5.65 19.32 -4.73
N ALA A 193 -5.40 18.28 -3.92
CA ALA A 193 -4.47 18.37 -2.80
C ALA A 193 -3.04 17.93 -3.16
N LEU A 194 -2.88 17.04 -4.12
CA LEU A 194 -1.60 16.50 -4.56
C LEU A 194 -1.25 17.02 -5.96
N THR A 195 0.02 17.37 -6.16
CA THR A 195 0.57 17.74 -7.47
C THR A 195 1.64 16.73 -7.90
N PRO A 196 1.68 16.28 -9.16
CA PRO A 196 2.72 15.38 -9.62
C PRO A 196 4.06 16.12 -9.61
N ALA A 197 5.04 15.58 -8.89
CA ALA A 197 6.42 16.06 -8.90
C ALA A 197 7.23 15.32 -9.98
N GLN A 198 7.02 14.02 -10.12
CA GLN A 198 7.65 13.18 -11.14
C GLN A 198 6.76 11.98 -11.45
N VAL A 199 6.59 11.64 -12.73
CA VAL A 199 5.92 10.40 -13.17
C VAL A 199 6.82 9.72 -14.20
N GLU A 200 7.33 8.55 -13.86
CA GLU A 200 8.25 7.77 -14.68
C GLU A 200 7.56 6.54 -15.25
N GLU A 201 7.70 6.36 -16.55
CA GLU A 201 7.38 5.11 -17.26
C GLU A 201 8.65 4.28 -17.35
N ILE A 202 8.68 3.12 -16.73
CA ILE A 202 9.87 2.27 -16.62
C ILE A 202 9.59 0.94 -17.29
N VAL A 203 10.36 0.62 -18.33
CA VAL A 203 10.33 -0.71 -18.95
C VAL A 203 11.30 -1.59 -18.19
N VAL A 204 10.78 -2.67 -17.60
CA VAL A 204 11.60 -3.65 -16.87
C VAL A 204 12.14 -4.72 -17.82
N PRO A 205 13.20 -5.47 -17.43
CA PRO A 205 13.90 -6.40 -18.33
C PRO A 205 13.02 -7.49 -18.97
N ASP A 206 11.91 -7.85 -18.33
CA ASP A 206 10.92 -8.79 -18.87
C ASP A 206 9.98 -8.17 -19.91
N GLY A 207 10.18 -6.89 -20.27
CA GLY A 207 9.36 -6.12 -21.20
C GLY A 207 8.10 -5.52 -20.56
N GLY A 208 7.87 -5.76 -19.28
CA GLY A 208 6.73 -5.20 -18.56
C GLY A 208 6.89 -3.70 -18.33
N LEU A 209 5.76 -2.99 -18.27
CA LEU A 209 5.72 -1.58 -17.92
C LEU A 209 5.54 -1.43 -16.41
N ARG A 210 6.21 -0.44 -15.82
CA ARG A 210 6.01 -0.02 -14.42
C ARG A 210 5.87 1.49 -14.36
N TRP A 211 5.03 1.92 -13.44
CA TRP A 211 4.94 3.32 -13.02
C TRP A 211 5.69 3.51 -11.72
N ARG A 212 6.48 4.59 -11.64
CA ARG A 212 6.93 5.19 -10.40
C ARG A 212 6.54 6.65 -10.43
N ALA A 213 5.60 7.03 -9.58
CA ALA A 213 5.06 8.38 -9.55
C ALA A 213 5.21 8.99 -8.15
N GLU A 214 5.76 10.19 -8.11
CA GLU A 214 5.89 11.00 -6.91
C GLU A 214 4.94 12.18 -6.99
N PHE A 215 4.14 12.34 -5.94
CA PHE A 215 3.23 13.47 -5.78
C PHE A 215 3.58 14.21 -4.50
N ARG A 216 3.35 15.52 -4.49
CA ARG A 216 3.57 16.41 -3.35
C ARG A 216 2.27 17.06 -2.95
N ARG A 217 2.01 17.12 -1.66
CA ARG A 217 0.92 17.91 -1.11
C ARG A 217 1.44 19.30 -0.74
N ALA A 218 0.66 20.35 -1.05
CA ALA A 218 0.98 21.70 -0.57
C ALA A 218 0.98 21.73 0.97
N GLY A 219 1.88 22.54 1.55
CA GLY A 219 1.98 22.76 3.00
C GLY A 219 0.90 23.71 3.53
#